data_9cadfe8a9654a17ee1e12eb613839553
#
_entry.id   9cadfe8a9654a17ee1e12eb613839553
#
_cell.length_a   1.000
_cell.length_b   1.000
_cell.length_c   1.000
_cell.angle_alpha   90.00
_cell.angle_beta   90.00
_cell.angle_gamma   90.00
#
_symmetry.space_group_name_H-M   'P 1'
#
loop_
_entity.id
_entity.type
_entity.pdbx_description
1 polymer ?
#
loop_
_entity_poly.entity_id
_entity_poly.type
_entity_poly.pdbx_seq_one_letter_code
_entity_poly.pdbx_strand_id
1 'polypeptide(L)'
;MIRALALALLAPLLVAAKPAPDLARDFARASTPQAVAALAERGQLVKIYLFPLEVGGPEDPMNVAWVTPAALRQAEAVTDKIIALLEQGKVDSLDVQPEYKGDSRVPSRIRYIATHKTGPAKLDRVVEVW
;
A
#
# COMPACT_ATOMS: atom_id res chain seq x y z
N MET A 1 34.94 11.46 38.95
CA MET A 1 35.01 10.96 37.58
C MET A 1 33.62 10.53 37.14
N ILE A 2 33.00 11.32 36.30
CA ILE A 2 31.66 11.03 35.77
C ILE A 2 31.88 10.31 34.44
N ARG A 3 31.55 9.02 34.40
CA ARG A 3 31.47 8.30 33.15
C ARG A 3 30.12 8.60 32.51
N ALA A 4 30.12 9.40 31.46
CA ALA A 4 28.97 9.58 30.62
C ALA A 4 28.71 8.29 29.86
N LEU A 5 27.65 7.55 30.23
CA LEU A 5 27.11 6.47 29.39
C LEU A 5 26.39 7.16 28.24
N ALA A 6 27.00 7.13 27.06
CA ALA A 6 26.32 7.47 25.83
C ALA A 6 25.32 6.34 25.53
N LEU A 7 24.05 6.57 25.85
CA LEU A 7 22.97 5.72 25.36
C LEU A 7 22.83 6.00 23.87
N ALA A 8 23.41 5.13 23.06
CA ALA A 8 23.13 5.13 21.64
C ALA A 8 21.67 4.66 21.46
N LEU A 9 20.76 5.61 21.26
CA LEU A 9 19.42 5.34 20.78
C LEU A 9 19.58 4.83 19.33
N LEU A 10 19.59 3.51 19.16
CA LEU A 10 19.35 2.91 17.86
C LEU A 10 17.88 3.19 17.51
N ALA A 11 17.67 4.19 16.66
CA ALA A 11 16.38 4.37 16.02
C ALA A 11 16.10 3.10 15.20
N PRO A 12 14.93 2.47 15.34
CA PRO A 12 14.59 1.34 14.49
C PRO A 12 14.53 1.84 13.05
N LEU A 13 15.40 1.28 12.19
CA LEU A 13 15.27 1.43 10.76
C LEU A 13 13.91 0.83 10.38
N LEU A 14 12.95 1.69 10.01
CA LEU A 14 11.74 1.29 9.33
C LEU A 14 12.13 0.82 7.93
N VAL A 15 12.59 -0.41 7.84
CA VAL A 15 12.70 -1.09 6.56
C VAL A 15 11.26 -1.43 6.17
N ALA A 16 10.81 -1.00 4.96
CA ALA A 16 9.58 -1.47 4.37
C ALA A 16 9.63 -3.01 4.37
N ALA A 17 8.94 -3.63 5.34
CA ALA A 17 9.05 -5.05 5.58
C ALA A 17 8.29 -5.79 4.50
N LYS A 18 9.01 -6.41 3.56
CA LYS A 18 8.43 -7.48 2.75
C LYS A 18 8.06 -8.64 3.68
N PRO A 19 6.96 -9.35 3.41
CA PRO A 19 6.56 -10.50 4.21
C PRO A 19 7.65 -11.58 4.21
N ALA A 20 7.68 -12.40 5.27
CA ALA A 20 8.53 -13.57 5.33
C ALA A 20 8.29 -14.48 4.11
N PRO A 21 9.31 -15.26 3.66
CA PRO A 21 9.19 -16.11 2.47
C PRO A 21 8.00 -17.07 2.49
N ASP A 22 7.65 -17.64 3.65
CA ASP A 22 6.50 -18.53 3.78
C ASP A 22 5.18 -17.82 3.56
N LEU A 23 5.04 -16.60 4.06
CA LEU A 23 3.86 -15.77 3.85
C LEU A 23 3.75 -15.32 2.40
N ALA A 24 4.86 -15.01 1.74
CA ALA A 24 4.87 -14.71 0.31
C ALA A 24 4.38 -15.89 -0.54
N ARG A 25 4.72 -17.13 -0.15
CA ARG A 25 4.17 -18.34 -0.80
C ARG A 25 2.66 -18.47 -0.60
N ASP A 26 2.17 -18.17 0.60
CA ASP A 26 0.73 -18.17 0.88
C ASP A 26 0.00 -17.16 0.02
N PHE A 27 0.56 -15.97 -0.15
CA PHE A 27 -0.01 -14.96 -1.05
C PHE A 27 0.03 -15.41 -2.51
N ALA A 28 1.11 -16.02 -2.96
CA ALA A 28 1.23 -16.56 -4.31
C ALA A 28 0.15 -17.60 -4.63
N ARG A 29 -0.26 -18.39 -3.63
CA ARG A 29 -1.28 -19.44 -3.74
C ARG A 29 -2.70 -18.96 -3.49
N ALA A 30 -2.89 -17.71 -3.09
CA ALA A 30 -4.20 -17.13 -2.78
C ALA A 30 -4.97 -16.79 -4.06
N SER A 31 -5.38 -17.82 -4.81
CA SER A 31 -6.06 -17.69 -6.09
C SER A 31 -7.58 -17.75 -6.01
N THR A 32 -8.13 -17.91 -4.82
CA THR A 32 -9.58 -17.98 -4.57
C THR A 32 -10.02 -16.99 -3.50
N PRO A 33 -11.30 -16.55 -3.51
CA PRO A 33 -11.82 -15.71 -2.44
C PRO A 33 -11.68 -16.35 -1.05
N GLN A 34 -11.83 -17.67 -0.95
CA GLN A 34 -11.71 -18.42 0.30
C GLN A 34 -10.28 -18.39 0.86
N ALA A 35 -9.28 -18.51 0.00
CA ALA A 35 -7.88 -18.43 0.39
C ALA A 35 -7.53 -17.02 0.91
N VAL A 36 -8.03 -15.97 0.25
CA VAL A 36 -7.88 -14.59 0.71
C VAL A 36 -8.57 -14.38 2.05
N ALA A 37 -9.79 -14.86 2.21
CA ALA A 37 -10.55 -14.75 3.46
C ALA A 37 -9.83 -15.42 4.63
N ALA A 38 -9.23 -16.59 4.41
CA ALA A 38 -8.46 -17.31 5.44
C ALA A 38 -7.23 -16.50 5.90
N LEU A 39 -6.53 -15.85 4.97
CA LEU A 39 -5.40 -14.97 5.29
C LEU A 39 -5.87 -13.70 6.04
N ALA A 40 -7.02 -13.16 5.67
CA ALA A 40 -7.61 -12.00 6.34
C ALA A 40 -8.04 -12.35 7.78
N GLU A 41 -8.63 -13.50 8.01
CA GLU A 41 -9.01 -13.98 9.36
C GLU A 41 -7.80 -14.10 10.29
N ARG A 42 -6.64 -14.46 9.74
CA ARG A 42 -5.38 -14.54 10.49
C ARG A 42 -4.69 -13.18 10.66
N GLY A 43 -5.28 -12.10 10.18
CA GLY A 43 -4.71 -10.76 10.26
C GLY A 43 -3.54 -10.50 9.31
N GLN A 44 -3.29 -11.41 8.36
CA GLN A 44 -2.20 -11.27 7.39
C GLN A 44 -2.57 -10.41 6.18
N LEU A 45 -3.85 -10.26 5.93
CA LEU A 45 -4.42 -9.35 4.93
C LEU A 45 -5.46 -8.45 5.56
N VAL A 46 -5.53 -7.24 5.06
CA VAL A 46 -6.55 -6.25 5.40
C VAL A 46 -7.13 -5.66 4.12
N LYS A 47 -8.37 -5.21 4.20
CA LYS A 47 -9.08 -4.61 3.08
C LYS A 47 -8.52 -3.23 2.76
N ILE A 48 -8.38 -2.93 1.48
CA ILE A 48 -8.07 -1.59 0.96
C ILE A 48 -9.00 -1.25 -0.21
N TYR A 49 -9.35 0.02 -0.34
CA TYR A 49 -9.91 0.54 -1.59
C TYR A 49 -8.76 1.02 -2.48
N LEU A 50 -8.64 0.44 -3.67
CA LEU A 50 -7.55 0.75 -4.61
C LEU A 50 -7.50 2.23 -4.95
N PHE A 51 -8.63 2.77 -5.42
CA PHE A 51 -8.81 4.21 -5.55
C PHE A 51 -9.38 4.72 -4.22
N PRO A 52 -8.64 5.56 -3.47
CA PRO A 52 -9.03 5.95 -2.12
C PRO A 52 -10.40 6.65 -2.08
N LEU A 53 -11.23 6.28 -1.12
CA LEU A 53 -12.56 6.90 -0.93
C LEU A 53 -12.43 8.41 -0.66
N GLU A 54 -11.39 8.82 0.05
CA GLU A 54 -11.11 10.20 0.44
C GLU A 54 -10.91 11.12 -0.76
N VAL A 55 -10.57 10.57 -1.91
CA VAL A 55 -10.37 11.31 -3.16
C VAL A 55 -11.39 10.92 -4.23
N GLY A 56 -12.52 10.37 -3.84
CA GLY A 56 -13.65 10.09 -4.70
C GLY A 56 -13.75 8.66 -5.22
N GLY A 57 -13.01 7.73 -4.68
CA GLY A 57 -13.13 6.31 -5.03
C GLY A 57 -14.50 5.74 -4.68
N PRO A 58 -15.03 4.79 -5.46
CA PRO A 58 -16.33 4.19 -5.18
C PRO A 58 -16.23 3.08 -4.13
N GLU A 59 -17.28 2.93 -3.31
CA GLU A 59 -17.49 1.77 -2.46
C GLU A 59 -18.04 0.59 -3.27
N ASP A 60 -17.24 0.11 -4.19
CA ASP A 60 -17.60 -0.94 -5.13
C ASP A 60 -16.66 -2.14 -4.91
N PRO A 61 -17.15 -3.41 -4.99
CA PRO A 61 -16.30 -4.58 -4.90
C PRO A 61 -15.12 -4.59 -5.89
N MET A 62 -15.29 -3.98 -7.07
CA MET A 62 -14.22 -3.83 -8.07
C MET A 62 -13.10 -2.90 -7.60
N ASN A 63 -13.37 -2.03 -6.63
CA ASN A 63 -12.40 -1.12 -6.03
C ASN A 63 -11.76 -1.69 -4.76
N VAL A 64 -12.08 -2.92 -4.39
CA VAL A 64 -11.55 -3.58 -3.19
C VAL A 64 -10.38 -4.49 -3.55
N ALA A 65 -9.32 -4.40 -2.76
CA ALA A 65 -8.24 -5.36 -2.76
C ALA A 65 -7.88 -5.76 -1.32
N TRP A 66 -7.01 -6.75 -1.19
CA TRP A 66 -6.52 -7.23 0.09
C TRP A 66 -5.00 -7.14 0.09
N VAL A 67 -4.46 -6.46 1.06
CA VAL A 67 -3.02 -6.16 1.16
C VAL A 67 -2.52 -6.47 2.56
N THR A 68 -1.20 -6.46 2.75
CA THR A 68 -0.62 -6.58 4.09
C THR A 68 -0.92 -5.33 4.92
N PRO A 69 -0.98 -5.43 6.26
CA PRO A 69 -1.09 -4.26 7.13
C PRO A 69 0.00 -3.21 6.88
N ALA A 70 1.23 -3.64 6.58
CA ALA A 70 2.32 -2.73 6.25
C ALA A 70 2.07 -1.97 4.95
N ALA A 71 1.57 -2.65 3.91
CA ALA A 71 1.21 -2.02 2.65
C ALA A 71 0.06 -1.03 2.81
N LEU A 72 -0.94 -1.35 3.65
CA LEU A 72 -2.03 -0.41 3.96
C LEU A 72 -1.49 0.90 4.56
N ARG A 73 -0.59 0.83 5.52
CA ARG A 73 0.02 2.02 6.11
C ARG A 73 0.79 2.86 5.09
N GLN A 74 1.51 2.21 4.18
CA GLN A 74 2.21 2.91 3.10
C GLN A 74 1.23 3.57 2.12
N ALA A 75 0.14 2.88 1.76
CA ALA A 75 -0.90 3.42 0.89
C ALA A 75 -1.60 4.63 1.53
N GLU A 76 -1.86 4.58 2.82
CA GLU A 76 -2.43 5.72 3.56
C GLU A 76 -1.49 6.94 3.53
N ALA A 77 -0.19 6.74 3.69
CA ALA A 77 0.79 7.81 3.59
C ALA A 77 0.86 8.41 2.17
N VAL A 78 0.73 7.60 1.14
CA VAL A 78 0.64 8.06 -0.25
C VAL A 78 -0.65 8.86 -0.46
N THR A 79 -1.78 8.36 0.04
CA THR A 79 -3.07 9.05 -0.04
C THR A 79 -3.03 10.43 0.62
N ASP A 80 -2.41 10.56 1.78
CA ASP A 80 -2.24 11.85 2.46
C ASP A 80 -1.48 12.86 1.59
N LYS A 81 -0.44 12.41 0.88
CA LYS A 81 0.29 13.25 -0.06
C LYS A 81 -0.56 13.66 -1.27
N ILE A 82 -1.37 12.75 -1.78
CA ILE A 82 -2.29 13.04 -2.88
C ILE A 82 -3.32 14.10 -2.45
N ILE A 83 -3.90 13.95 -1.27
CA ILE A 83 -4.86 14.92 -0.71
C ILE A 83 -4.21 16.31 -0.60
N ALA A 84 -2.98 16.38 -0.09
CA ALA A 84 -2.27 17.65 0.02
C ALA A 84 -2.04 18.31 -1.35
N LEU A 85 -1.69 17.53 -2.37
CA LEU A 85 -1.51 18.04 -3.74
C LEU A 85 -2.84 18.50 -4.36
N LEU A 86 -3.95 17.79 -4.08
CA LEU A 86 -5.29 18.18 -4.51
C LEU A 86 -5.72 19.51 -3.87
N GLU A 87 -5.52 19.66 -2.57
CA GLU A 87 -5.85 20.89 -1.84
C GLU A 87 -5.05 22.09 -2.33
N GLN A 88 -3.82 21.87 -2.77
CA GLN A 88 -2.94 22.89 -3.36
C GLN A 88 -3.25 23.16 -4.85
N GLY A 89 -4.18 22.45 -5.46
CA GLY A 89 -4.49 22.56 -6.88
C GLY A 89 -3.38 22.08 -7.82
N LYS A 90 -2.43 21.29 -7.31
CA LYS A 90 -1.29 20.81 -8.10
C LYS A 90 -1.59 19.57 -8.92
N VAL A 91 -2.61 18.81 -8.55
CA VAL A 91 -3.11 17.64 -9.27
C VAL A 91 -4.62 17.68 -9.35
N ASP A 92 -5.20 17.04 -10.36
CA ASP A 92 -6.63 16.89 -10.55
C ASP A 92 -7.03 15.48 -11.00
N SER A 93 -6.06 14.61 -11.22
CA SER A 93 -6.27 13.25 -11.71
C SER A 93 -5.38 12.27 -10.97
N LEU A 94 -5.94 11.10 -10.68
CA LEU A 94 -5.26 9.98 -10.05
C LEU A 94 -5.49 8.72 -10.88
N ASP A 95 -4.41 8.01 -11.18
CA ASP A 95 -4.43 6.67 -11.73
C ASP A 95 -3.85 5.69 -10.70
N VAL A 96 -4.55 4.60 -10.44
CA VAL A 96 -4.12 3.55 -9.51
C VAL A 96 -4.01 2.24 -10.26
N GLN A 97 -2.81 1.66 -10.28
CA GLN A 97 -2.48 0.47 -11.05
C GLN A 97 -2.01 -0.65 -10.10
N PRO A 98 -2.90 -1.61 -9.75
CA PRO A 98 -2.48 -2.80 -9.05
C PRO A 98 -1.80 -3.78 -10.02
N GLU A 99 -0.77 -4.46 -9.56
CA GLU A 99 -0.12 -5.56 -10.28
C GLU A 99 -0.27 -6.86 -9.50
N TYR A 100 -0.50 -7.95 -10.21
CA TYR A 100 -0.68 -9.29 -9.64
C TYR A 100 0.36 -10.24 -10.21
N LYS A 101 0.84 -11.18 -9.39
CA LYS A 101 1.73 -12.25 -9.82
C LYS A 101 0.94 -13.54 -10.01
N GLY A 102 1.09 -14.18 -11.19
CA GLY A 102 0.40 -15.41 -11.49
C GLY A 102 -1.11 -15.31 -11.29
N ASP A 103 -1.70 -16.29 -10.63
CA ASP A 103 -3.13 -16.34 -10.35
C ASP A 103 -3.52 -15.77 -8.98
N SER A 104 -2.58 -15.15 -8.28
CA SER A 104 -2.85 -14.58 -6.96
C SER A 104 -3.87 -13.45 -7.05
N ARG A 105 -4.81 -13.43 -6.12
CA ARG A 105 -5.77 -12.35 -5.90
C ARG A 105 -5.25 -11.25 -4.96
N VAL A 106 -4.04 -11.43 -4.42
CA VAL A 106 -3.36 -10.43 -3.62
C VAL A 106 -2.44 -9.64 -4.52
N PRO A 107 -2.63 -8.31 -4.69
CA PRO A 107 -1.72 -7.52 -5.50
C PRO A 107 -0.31 -7.59 -4.95
N SER A 108 0.67 -7.73 -5.83
CA SER A 108 2.09 -7.72 -5.44
C SER A 108 2.60 -6.31 -5.22
N ARG A 109 2.04 -5.34 -5.95
CA ARG A 109 2.33 -3.91 -5.81
C ARG A 109 1.15 -3.08 -6.30
N ILE A 110 1.11 -1.85 -5.85
CA ILE A 110 0.12 -0.86 -6.28
C ILE A 110 0.87 0.43 -6.62
N ARG A 111 0.67 0.93 -7.84
CA ARG A 111 1.27 2.18 -8.29
C ARG A 111 0.24 3.29 -8.28
N TYR A 112 0.60 4.44 -7.74
CA TYR A 112 -0.21 5.65 -7.67
C TYR A 112 0.45 6.74 -8.51
N ILE A 113 -0.29 7.27 -9.49
CA ILE A 113 0.19 8.33 -10.37
C ILE A 113 -0.80 9.50 -10.31
N ALA A 114 -0.37 10.63 -9.78
CA ALA A 114 -1.18 11.84 -9.72
C ALA A 114 -0.64 12.89 -10.69
N THR A 115 -1.55 13.44 -11.49
CA THR A 115 -1.22 14.39 -12.56
C THR A 115 -2.14 15.61 -12.48
N HIS A 116 -1.72 16.70 -13.13
CA HIS A 116 -2.55 17.86 -13.40
C HIS A 116 -2.87 17.87 -14.90
N LYS A 117 -4.17 17.68 -15.23
CA LYS A 117 -4.62 17.53 -16.62
C LYS A 117 -3.81 16.41 -17.31
N THR A 118 -3.25 16.68 -18.49
CA THR A 118 -2.42 15.75 -19.26
C THR A 118 -0.91 16.00 -19.07
N GLY A 119 -0.53 16.77 -18.06
CA GLY A 119 0.85 17.10 -17.77
C GLY A 119 1.66 15.96 -17.17
N PRO A 120 2.95 16.17 -16.88
CA PRO A 120 3.79 15.17 -16.25
C PRO A 120 3.31 14.84 -14.84
N ALA A 121 3.63 13.64 -14.36
CA ALA A 121 3.27 13.19 -13.02
C ALA A 121 3.88 14.10 -11.95
N LYS A 122 3.04 14.54 -11.00
CA LYS A 122 3.46 15.26 -9.79
C LYS A 122 3.74 14.34 -8.63
N LEU A 123 3.16 13.15 -8.66
CA LEU A 123 3.41 12.07 -7.73
C LEU A 123 3.40 10.76 -8.52
N ASP A 124 4.39 9.93 -8.30
CA ASP A 124 4.48 8.57 -8.81
C ASP A 124 5.09 7.71 -7.69
N ARG A 125 4.27 6.88 -7.07
CA ARG A 125 4.66 6.06 -5.93
C ARG A 125 4.20 4.64 -6.11
N VAL A 126 5.06 3.72 -5.72
CA VAL A 126 4.76 2.29 -5.68
C VAL A 126 4.72 1.82 -4.24
N VAL A 127 3.64 1.13 -3.88
CA VAL A 127 3.52 0.42 -2.62
C VAL A 127 3.77 -1.06 -2.89
N GLU A 128 4.83 -1.61 -2.32
CA GLU A 128 5.15 -3.03 -2.42
C GLU A 128 4.31 -3.81 -1.40
N VAL A 129 3.64 -4.89 -1.84
CA VAL A 129 2.82 -5.75 -0.97
C VAL A 129 3.54 -7.05 -0.65
N TRP A 130 4.07 -7.74 -1.68
CA TRP A 130 4.82 -9.00 -1.48
C TRP A 130 5.69 -9.36 -2.68
#